data_a77db141ea7226dca7755630bd37df14
#
_entry.id   a77db141ea7226dca7755630bd37df14
#
_cell.length_a   1.000
_cell.length_b   1.000
_cell.length_c   1.000
_cell.angle_alpha   90.00
_cell.angle_beta   90.00
_cell.angle_gamma   90.00
#
_symmetry.space_group_name_H-M   'P 1'
#
loop_
_entity.id
_entity.type
_entity.pdbx_description
1 polymer ?
#
loop_
_entity_poly.entity_id
_entity_poly.type
_entity_poly.pdbx_seq_one_letter_code
_entity_poly.pdbx_strand_id
1 'polypeptide(L)'
;MPREMPRGMIIATPARPKLSRAALALACGLATGLALASTSARAQEKPKLSIVRDAEIEQLLRDYARPIFKAAGLNATRTRIVLINDRAFNAFVVDGKRVFVNTGTVIDSATPNEVICVLAHEAGHIADGHLVRRAEVLNRAKYISIIGTLLGAGAAIGGARSGQVSGNTGGAMTLGPSVAQRMLLSYQRGEEQAADRAGLRFLSMTHQSAAGFLTTFERFSDQQLFLRSRVDPYLQSHPLAPERIAGVERLARESPYFNKKDPPALQQRHD
;
A
#
# COMPACT_ATOMS: atom_id res chain seq x y z
N MET A 1 15.51 86.81 -44.04
CA MET A 1 14.55 86.22 -43.10
C MET A 1 14.95 84.78 -42.90
N PRO A 2 15.55 84.37 -41.77
CA PRO A 2 15.85 82.97 -41.46
C PRO A 2 14.67 82.34 -40.68
N ARG A 3 14.26 81.13 -41.10
CA ARG A 3 13.26 80.30 -40.48
C ARG A 3 13.84 79.64 -39.25
N GLU A 4 13.23 79.82 -38.13
CA GLU A 4 13.52 79.08 -36.86
C GLU A 4 13.07 77.60 -36.97
N MET A 5 13.98 76.71 -36.57
CA MET A 5 13.68 75.28 -36.40
C MET A 5 13.11 75.01 -34.97
N PRO A 6 12.11 74.15 -34.80
CA PRO A 6 11.56 73.85 -33.49
C PRO A 6 12.48 72.92 -32.69
N ARG A 7 12.61 73.28 -31.39
CA ARG A 7 13.41 72.58 -30.35
C ARG A 7 12.90 71.18 -30.12
N GLY A 8 13.88 70.30 -29.91
CA GLY A 8 13.76 68.86 -29.77
C GLY A 8 12.78 68.38 -28.72
N MET A 9 12.07 67.34 -29.09
CA MET A 9 11.23 66.51 -28.27
C MET A 9 12.09 65.57 -27.43
N ILE A 10 12.13 65.78 -26.10
CA ILE A 10 12.80 64.91 -25.15
C ILE A 10 11.92 63.64 -24.99
N ILE A 11 12.40 62.53 -25.52
CA ILE A 11 11.76 61.22 -25.32
C ILE A 11 12.15 60.75 -23.89
N ALA A 12 11.18 60.74 -22.98
CA ALA A 12 11.37 60.21 -21.65
C ALA A 12 11.55 58.70 -21.72
N THR A 13 12.70 58.17 -21.30
CA THR A 13 12.97 56.75 -21.16
C THR A 13 12.12 56.19 -19.98
N PRO A 14 11.39 55.10 -20.17
CA PRO A 14 10.60 54.52 -19.08
C PRO A 14 11.53 53.99 -18.01
N ALA A 15 11.25 54.37 -16.75
CA ALA A 15 11.97 53.89 -15.56
C ALA A 15 11.82 52.38 -15.40
N ARG A 16 12.90 51.64 -15.40
CA ARG A 16 12.90 50.19 -15.10
C ARG A 16 12.40 49.93 -13.66
N PRO A 17 11.43 49.02 -13.46
CA PRO A 17 10.98 48.71 -12.11
C PRO A 17 12.13 48.11 -11.29
N LYS A 18 12.44 48.74 -10.16
CA LYS A 18 13.40 48.20 -9.18
C LYS A 18 12.72 47.05 -8.45
N LEU A 19 12.98 45.80 -8.87
CA LEU A 19 12.60 44.61 -8.11
C LEU A 19 13.26 44.67 -6.74
N SER A 20 12.48 44.55 -5.68
CA SER A 20 12.99 44.56 -4.31
C SER A 20 13.87 43.30 -4.09
N ARG A 21 14.91 43.43 -3.28
CA ARG A 21 15.80 42.31 -2.92
C ARG A 21 15.03 41.08 -2.40
N ALA A 22 13.88 41.32 -1.79
CA ALA A 22 12.96 40.26 -1.31
C ALA A 22 12.31 39.47 -2.47
N ALA A 23 11.91 40.16 -3.55
CA ALA A 23 11.32 39.50 -4.73
C ALA A 23 12.36 38.64 -5.49
N LEU A 24 13.61 39.11 -5.53
CA LEU A 24 14.72 38.38 -6.15
C LEU A 24 15.11 37.13 -5.32
N ALA A 25 15.12 37.23 -3.99
CA ALA A 25 15.39 36.13 -3.08
C ALA A 25 14.28 35.05 -3.16
N LEU A 26 13.01 35.45 -3.30
CA LEU A 26 11.89 34.52 -3.44
C LEU A 26 11.92 33.79 -4.78
N ALA A 27 12.28 34.48 -5.87
CA ALA A 27 12.44 33.89 -7.20
C ALA A 27 13.61 32.91 -7.26
N CYS A 28 14.74 33.24 -6.64
CA CYS A 28 15.89 32.32 -6.54
C CYS A 28 15.58 31.09 -5.66
N GLY A 29 14.84 31.24 -4.56
CA GLY A 29 14.43 30.14 -3.69
C GLY A 29 13.47 29.18 -4.40
N LEU A 30 12.54 29.68 -5.20
CA LEU A 30 11.62 28.85 -6.01
C LEU A 30 12.36 28.15 -7.16
N ALA A 31 13.32 28.81 -7.82
CA ALA A 31 14.08 28.22 -8.91
C ALA A 31 15.03 27.11 -8.44
N THR A 32 15.68 27.28 -7.27
CA THR A 32 16.53 26.24 -6.67
C THR A 32 15.71 25.07 -6.13
N GLY A 33 14.50 25.30 -5.59
CA GLY A 33 13.57 24.25 -5.17
C GLY A 33 13.07 23.40 -6.33
N LEU A 34 12.79 24.02 -7.49
CA LEU A 34 12.36 23.32 -8.71
C LEU A 34 13.51 22.51 -9.36
N ALA A 35 14.75 23.03 -9.31
CA ALA A 35 15.92 22.35 -9.85
C ALA A 35 16.30 21.12 -9.04
N LEU A 36 16.14 21.14 -7.71
CA LEU A 36 16.37 19.98 -6.82
C LEU A 36 15.29 18.90 -6.97
N ALA A 37 14.06 19.27 -7.35
CA ALA A 37 12.97 18.30 -7.61
C ALA A 37 13.17 17.55 -8.94
N SER A 38 13.96 18.09 -9.88
CA SER A 38 14.15 17.50 -11.22
C SER A 38 15.19 16.38 -11.27
N THR A 39 16.01 16.19 -10.21
CA THR A 39 17.13 15.24 -10.23
C THR A 39 16.79 13.83 -9.75
N SER A 40 15.54 13.55 -9.38
CA SER A 40 15.15 12.25 -8.79
C SER A 40 14.10 11.45 -9.55
N ALA A 41 13.70 11.89 -10.73
CA ALA A 41 12.85 11.08 -11.61
C ALA A 41 13.68 10.06 -12.42
N ARG A 42 14.52 9.28 -11.75
CA ARG A 42 14.97 8.02 -12.32
C ARG A 42 13.71 7.16 -12.37
N ALA A 43 13.23 6.88 -13.57
CA ALA A 43 12.15 5.91 -13.77
C ALA A 43 12.60 4.63 -13.07
N GLN A 44 12.00 4.35 -11.91
CA GLN A 44 12.21 3.11 -11.20
C GLN A 44 11.60 2.04 -12.12
N GLU A 45 12.46 1.31 -12.84
CA GLU A 45 12.02 0.17 -13.65
C GLU A 45 11.15 -0.69 -12.74
N LYS A 46 9.88 -0.88 -13.14
CA LYS A 46 8.97 -1.75 -12.40
C LYS A 46 9.64 -3.12 -12.31
N PRO A 47 9.81 -3.69 -11.12
CA PRO A 47 10.45 -4.97 -10.96
C PRO A 47 9.73 -5.98 -11.87
N LYS A 48 10.48 -6.59 -12.78
CA LYS A 48 9.96 -7.57 -13.72
C LYS A 48 9.67 -8.84 -12.92
N LEU A 49 8.38 -9.13 -12.70
CA LEU A 49 7.99 -10.35 -11.98
C LEU A 49 8.47 -11.57 -12.77
N SER A 50 9.31 -12.38 -12.15
CA SER A 50 9.77 -13.65 -12.71
C SER A 50 8.70 -14.72 -12.46
N ILE A 51 7.91 -15.06 -13.49
CA ILE A 51 6.83 -16.03 -13.39
C ILE A 51 7.41 -17.43 -13.60
N VAL A 52 7.09 -18.34 -12.68
CA VAL A 52 7.36 -19.78 -12.81
C VAL A 52 6.18 -20.44 -13.50
N ARG A 53 6.49 -21.30 -14.46
CA ARG A 53 5.49 -22.12 -15.16
C ARG A 53 5.79 -23.58 -14.83
N ASP A 54 5.22 -24.05 -13.74
CA ASP A 54 5.29 -25.42 -13.28
C ASP A 54 3.87 -25.98 -13.19
N ALA A 55 3.55 -26.95 -14.04
CA ALA A 55 2.19 -27.47 -14.18
C ALA A 55 1.73 -28.22 -12.91
N GLU A 56 2.64 -28.87 -12.20
CA GLU A 56 2.34 -29.63 -11.00
C GLU A 56 2.03 -28.70 -9.82
N ILE A 57 2.91 -27.74 -9.55
CA ILE A 57 2.70 -26.75 -8.50
C ILE A 57 1.48 -25.87 -8.82
N GLU A 58 1.31 -25.43 -10.06
CA GLU A 58 0.12 -24.68 -10.46
C GLU A 58 -1.16 -25.49 -10.25
N GLN A 59 -1.14 -26.82 -10.50
CA GLN A 59 -2.29 -27.68 -10.25
C GLN A 59 -2.54 -27.87 -8.77
N LEU A 60 -1.50 -28.06 -7.96
CA LEU A 60 -1.60 -28.16 -6.51
C LEU A 60 -2.25 -26.90 -5.91
N LEU A 61 -1.76 -25.73 -6.28
CA LEU A 61 -2.31 -24.46 -5.81
C LEU A 61 -3.77 -24.25 -6.27
N ARG A 62 -4.11 -24.69 -7.47
CA ARG A 62 -5.51 -24.68 -7.94
C ARG A 62 -6.40 -25.60 -7.10
N ASP A 63 -5.90 -26.77 -6.73
CA ASP A 63 -6.64 -27.71 -5.88
C ASP A 63 -6.86 -27.13 -4.46
N TYR A 64 -5.85 -26.43 -3.91
CA TYR A 64 -5.98 -25.70 -2.65
C TYR A 64 -7.01 -24.58 -2.72
N ALA A 65 -6.97 -23.77 -3.78
CA ALA A 65 -7.82 -22.58 -3.91
C ALA A 65 -9.27 -22.88 -4.33
N ARG A 66 -9.50 -23.94 -5.08
CA ARG A 66 -10.83 -24.22 -5.68
C ARG A 66 -11.98 -24.21 -4.67
N PRO A 67 -11.91 -24.94 -3.53
CA PRO A 67 -12.98 -24.89 -2.54
C PRO A 67 -13.13 -23.50 -1.93
N ILE A 68 -12.03 -22.81 -1.65
CA ILE A 68 -12.02 -21.48 -1.08
C ILE A 68 -12.62 -20.45 -2.04
N PHE A 69 -12.22 -20.45 -3.31
CA PHE A 69 -12.77 -19.53 -4.31
C PHE A 69 -14.25 -19.74 -4.53
N LYS A 70 -14.71 -21.00 -4.51
CA LYS A 70 -16.14 -21.31 -4.57
C LYS A 70 -16.88 -20.75 -3.35
N ALA A 71 -16.37 -20.93 -2.13
CA ALA A 71 -16.95 -20.39 -0.92
C ALA A 71 -16.97 -18.85 -0.90
N ALA A 72 -15.96 -18.23 -1.49
CA ALA A 72 -15.85 -16.78 -1.66
C ALA A 72 -16.76 -16.21 -2.77
N GLY A 73 -17.49 -17.04 -3.51
CA GLY A 73 -18.31 -16.62 -4.66
C GLY A 73 -17.46 -16.18 -5.87
N LEU A 74 -16.19 -16.53 -5.87
CA LEU A 74 -15.28 -16.21 -6.96
C LEU A 74 -15.39 -17.25 -8.09
N ASN A 75 -15.31 -16.78 -9.33
CA ASN A 75 -15.29 -17.68 -10.46
C ASN A 75 -13.92 -18.35 -10.57
N ALA A 76 -13.83 -19.62 -10.17
CA ALA A 76 -12.58 -20.40 -10.14
C ALA A 76 -11.90 -20.54 -11.51
N THR A 77 -12.61 -20.35 -12.63
CA THR A 77 -12.02 -20.36 -13.97
C THR A 77 -11.47 -19.00 -14.40
N ARG A 78 -11.97 -17.92 -13.80
CA ARG A 78 -11.51 -16.54 -14.07
C ARG A 78 -10.45 -16.06 -13.08
N THR A 79 -10.50 -16.55 -11.84
CA THR A 79 -9.52 -16.23 -10.81
C THR A 79 -8.31 -17.15 -10.97
N ARG A 80 -7.18 -16.58 -11.35
CA ARG A 80 -5.95 -17.35 -11.65
C ARG A 80 -4.97 -17.23 -10.49
N ILE A 81 -4.23 -18.31 -10.25
CA ILE A 81 -3.05 -18.27 -9.39
C ILE A 81 -1.82 -18.18 -10.31
N VAL A 82 -0.91 -17.30 -9.95
CA VAL A 82 0.34 -17.04 -10.67
C VAL A 82 1.49 -17.27 -9.71
N LEU A 83 2.37 -18.21 -10.01
CA LEU A 83 3.55 -18.51 -9.21
C LEU A 83 4.69 -17.58 -9.61
N ILE A 84 5.30 -16.93 -8.61
CA ILE A 84 6.43 -16.02 -8.79
C ILE A 84 7.69 -16.68 -8.25
N ASN A 85 8.78 -16.62 -9.02
CA ASN A 85 10.10 -17.05 -8.56
C ASN A 85 10.69 -16.04 -7.59
N ASP A 86 10.24 -16.10 -6.36
CA ASP A 86 10.74 -15.29 -5.27
C ASP A 86 10.76 -16.15 -3.99
N ARG A 87 11.90 -16.16 -3.30
CA ARG A 87 12.11 -16.98 -2.10
C ARG A 87 11.46 -16.36 -0.85
N ALA A 88 11.08 -15.09 -0.90
CA ALA A 88 10.36 -14.46 0.19
C ALA A 88 8.96 -15.08 0.35
N PHE A 89 8.53 -15.33 1.57
CA PHE A 89 7.15 -15.73 1.85
C PHE A 89 6.24 -14.55 1.52
N ASN A 90 5.42 -14.64 0.47
CA ASN A 90 4.43 -13.61 0.14
C ASN A 90 3.35 -14.15 -0.80
N ALA A 91 2.13 -13.62 -0.66
CA ALA A 91 1.07 -13.72 -1.63
C ALA A 91 0.35 -12.37 -1.69
N PHE A 92 -0.21 -12.03 -2.84
CA PHE A 92 -0.91 -10.75 -3.01
C PHE A 92 -1.82 -10.76 -4.23
N VAL A 93 -2.80 -9.87 -4.23
CA VAL A 93 -3.74 -9.63 -5.33
C VAL A 93 -3.43 -8.30 -5.99
N VAL A 94 -3.49 -8.24 -7.33
CA VAL A 94 -3.18 -7.01 -8.09
C VAL A 94 -4.41 -6.44 -8.81
N ASP A 95 -5.24 -7.29 -9.41
CA ASP A 95 -6.31 -6.84 -10.31
C ASP A 95 -7.69 -7.48 -10.02
N GLY A 96 -7.85 -8.06 -8.83
CA GLY A 96 -9.08 -8.75 -8.45
C GLY A 96 -9.39 -10.04 -9.21
N LYS A 97 -8.46 -10.51 -10.05
CA LYS A 97 -8.58 -11.73 -10.86
C LYS A 97 -7.40 -12.67 -10.74
N ARG A 98 -6.29 -12.20 -10.20
CA ARG A 98 -5.05 -12.98 -10.06
C ARG A 98 -4.54 -12.90 -8.64
N VAL A 99 -4.30 -14.07 -8.08
CA VAL A 99 -3.57 -14.23 -6.81
C VAL A 99 -2.15 -14.61 -7.18
N PHE A 100 -1.21 -13.78 -6.83
CA PHE A 100 0.21 -14.03 -7.00
C PHE A 100 0.72 -14.72 -5.74
N VAL A 101 1.45 -15.81 -5.90
CA VAL A 101 2.02 -16.59 -4.80
C VAL A 101 3.51 -16.73 -5.06
N ASN A 102 4.34 -16.33 -4.14
CA ASN A 102 5.78 -16.53 -4.22
C ASN A 102 6.12 -18.00 -3.97
N THR A 103 7.17 -18.51 -4.62
CA THR A 103 7.68 -19.87 -4.37
C THR A 103 8.03 -20.08 -2.90
N GLY A 104 8.55 -19.03 -2.23
CA GLY A 104 8.84 -19.08 -0.78
C GLY A 104 7.62 -19.43 0.06
N THR A 105 6.42 -18.98 -0.30
CA THR A 105 5.19 -19.31 0.42
C THR A 105 4.90 -20.81 0.41
N VAL A 106 5.12 -21.46 -0.73
CA VAL A 106 4.90 -22.92 -0.84
C VAL A 106 5.99 -23.69 -0.10
N ILE A 107 7.25 -23.31 -0.32
CA ILE A 107 8.41 -24.02 0.23
C ILE A 107 8.52 -23.89 1.75
N ASP A 108 8.15 -22.74 2.31
CA ASP A 108 8.28 -22.48 3.76
C ASP A 108 7.04 -22.86 4.55
N SER A 109 5.94 -23.23 3.90
CA SER A 109 4.76 -23.79 4.56
C SER A 109 4.99 -25.26 4.88
N ALA A 110 4.80 -25.65 6.14
CA ALA A 110 4.96 -27.04 6.57
C ALA A 110 3.74 -27.92 6.21
N THR A 111 2.60 -27.29 5.95
CA THR A 111 1.35 -28.01 5.66
C THR A 111 0.58 -27.34 4.52
N PRO A 112 -0.24 -28.10 3.78
CA PRO A 112 -1.21 -27.54 2.84
C PRO A 112 -2.08 -26.46 3.45
N ASN A 113 -2.49 -26.64 4.71
CA ASN A 113 -3.38 -25.73 5.43
C ASN A 113 -2.78 -24.33 5.57
N GLU A 114 -1.48 -24.18 5.76
CA GLU A 114 -0.83 -22.87 5.81
C GLU A 114 -1.03 -22.11 4.49
N VAL A 115 -0.75 -22.75 3.34
CA VAL A 115 -0.96 -22.14 2.02
C VAL A 115 -2.43 -21.88 1.76
N ILE A 116 -3.31 -22.80 2.14
CA ILE A 116 -4.78 -22.65 2.00
C ILE A 116 -5.28 -21.43 2.79
N CYS A 117 -4.77 -21.21 4.01
CA CYS A 117 -5.12 -20.05 4.82
C CYS A 117 -4.67 -18.74 4.17
N VAL A 118 -3.47 -18.68 3.59
CA VAL A 118 -3.00 -17.54 2.81
C VAL A 118 -3.93 -17.30 1.61
N LEU A 119 -4.26 -18.34 0.84
CA LEU A 119 -5.17 -18.22 -0.31
C LEU A 119 -6.58 -17.79 0.11
N ALA A 120 -7.04 -18.20 1.29
CA ALA A 120 -8.33 -17.77 1.84
C ALA A 120 -8.34 -16.28 2.21
N HIS A 121 -7.24 -15.77 2.74
CA HIS A 121 -7.03 -14.35 3.01
C HIS A 121 -7.06 -13.53 1.71
N GLU A 122 -6.29 -13.95 0.69
CA GLU A 122 -6.26 -13.30 -0.62
C GLU A 122 -7.63 -13.33 -1.30
N ALA A 123 -8.36 -14.44 -1.19
CA ALA A 123 -9.74 -14.53 -1.67
C ALA A 123 -10.66 -13.53 -0.97
N GLY A 124 -10.40 -13.24 0.31
CA GLY A 124 -11.09 -12.18 1.07
C GLY A 124 -10.90 -10.81 0.44
N HIS A 125 -9.66 -10.47 0.11
CA HIS A 125 -9.35 -9.20 -0.57
C HIS A 125 -10.09 -9.06 -1.91
N ILE A 126 -10.18 -10.14 -2.70
CA ILE A 126 -10.90 -10.13 -3.97
C ILE A 126 -12.41 -10.00 -3.74
N ALA A 127 -12.98 -10.84 -2.89
CA ALA A 127 -14.43 -10.92 -2.64
C ALA A 127 -14.99 -9.61 -2.09
N ASP A 128 -14.24 -8.97 -1.20
CA ASP A 128 -14.63 -7.69 -0.60
C ASP A 128 -14.29 -6.47 -1.49
N GLY A 129 -13.63 -6.67 -2.63
CA GLY A 129 -13.31 -5.59 -3.57
C GLY A 129 -12.33 -4.56 -3.01
N HIS A 130 -11.41 -4.95 -2.12
CA HIS A 130 -10.45 -4.06 -1.45
C HIS A 130 -9.61 -3.25 -2.44
N LEU A 131 -9.17 -3.86 -3.54
CA LEU A 131 -8.35 -3.19 -4.56
C LEU A 131 -9.05 -2.01 -5.23
N VAL A 132 -10.36 -2.14 -5.50
CA VAL A 132 -11.14 -1.05 -6.13
C VAL A 132 -11.31 0.10 -5.13
N ARG A 133 -11.70 -0.21 -3.90
CA ARG A 133 -11.87 0.80 -2.85
C ARG A 133 -10.55 1.49 -2.46
N ARG A 134 -9.43 0.76 -2.47
CA ARG A 134 -8.11 1.32 -2.17
C ARG A 134 -7.73 2.46 -3.11
N ALA A 135 -8.06 2.35 -4.40
CA ALA A 135 -7.83 3.43 -5.36
C ALA A 135 -8.60 4.71 -4.99
N GLU A 136 -9.87 4.57 -4.58
CA GLU A 136 -10.69 5.70 -4.12
C GLU A 136 -10.12 6.34 -2.85
N VAL A 137 -9.72 5.52 -1.88
CA VAL A 137 -9.16 6.01 -0.62
C VAL A 137 -7.82 6.72 -0.85
N LEU A 138 -6.96 6.19 -1.72
CA LEU A 138 -5.72 6.85 -2.12
C LEU A 138 -5.98 8.22 -2.78
N ASN A 139 -6.98 8.31 -3.65
CA ASN A 139 -7.36 9.60 -4.25
C ASN A 139 -7.86 10.57 -3.18
N ARG A 140 -8.74 10.15 -2.28
CA ARG A 140 -9.21 11.01 -1.16
C ARG A 140 -8.06 11.48 -0.27
N ALA A 141 -7.14 10.58 0.10
CA ALA A 141 -5.96 10.91 0.90
C ALA A 141 -5.07 11.94 0.20
N LYS A 142 -4.88 11.81 -1.13
CA LYS A 142 -4.15 12.78 -1.94
C LYS A 142 -4.79 14.17 -1.88
N TYR A 143 -6.11 14.26 -2.05
CA TYR A 143 -6.82 15.55 -1.95
C TYR A 143 -6.73 16.16 -0.55
N ILE A 144 -6.91 15.37 0.50
CA ILE A 144 -6.77 15.83 1.89
C ILE A 144 -5.35 16.36 2.14
N SER A 145 -4.33 15.66 1.66
CA SER A 145 -2.93 16.08 1.78
C SER A 145 -2.70 17.44 1.08
N ILE A 146 -3.17 17.59 -0.16
CA ILE A 146 -3.00 18.82 -0.95
C ILE A 146 -3.74 19.99 -0.26
N ILE A 147 -5.01 19.81 0.09
CA ILE A 147 -5.81 20.87 0.74
C ILE A 147 -5.20 21.26 2.08
N GLY A 148 -4.82 20.29 2.91
CA GLY A 148 -4.20 20.56 4.21
C GLY A 148 -2.86 21.28 4.08
N THR A 149 -2.05 20.97 3.08
CA THR A 149 -0.80 21.67 2.81
C THR A 149 -1.05 23.11 2.35
N LEU A 150 -2.03 23.33 1.48
CA LEU A 150 -2.40 24.68 0.99
C LEU A 150 -2.94 25.56 2.14
N LEU A 151 -3.81 25.01 3.00
CA LEU A 151 -4.33 25.71 4.17
C LEU A 151 -3.21 26.02 5.17
N GLY A 152 -2.30 25.08 5.43
CA GLY A 152 -1.14 25.29 6.28
C GLY A 152 -0.19 26.36 5.75
N ALA A 153 0.07 26.36 4.43
CA ALA A 153 0.87 27.41 3.78
C ALA A 153 0.17 28.78 3.84
N GLY A 154 -1.14 28.83 3.62
CA GLY A 154 -1.93 30.07 3.74
C GLY A 154 -1.90 30.64 5.16
N ALA A 155 -2.03 29.80 6.17
CA ALA A 155 -1.93 30.21 7.58
C ALA A 155 -0.52 30.73 7.93
N ALA A 156 0.54 30.09 7.40
CA ALA A 156 1.92 30.55 7.59
C ALA A 156 2.16 31.93 6.97
N ILE A 157 1.65 32.19 5.77
CA ILE A 157 1.77 33.49 5.08
C ILE A 157 0.94 34.57 5.80
N GLY A 158 -0.28 34.23 6.23
CA GLY A 158 -1.15 35.15 7.00
C GLY A 158 -0.55 35.50 8.35
N GLY A 159 0.00 34.54 9.08
CA GLY A 159 0.69 34.77 10.35
C GLY A 159 1.94 35.63 10.23
N ALA A 160 2.71 35.45 9.15
CA ALA A 160 3.87 36.29 8.86
C ALA A 160 3.51 37.76 8.59
N ARG A 161 2.35 38.03 8.00
CA ARG A 161 1.85 39.39 7.75
C ARG A 161 1.34 40.07 9.01
N SER A 162 0.80 39.33 9.97
CA SER A 162 0.29 39.87 11.25
C SER A 162 1.38 39.96 12.32
N GLY A 163 2.63 39.66 12.05
CA GLY A 163 3.73 39.66 13.02
C GLY A 163 3.67 38.58 14.10
N GLN A 164 2.69 37.68 14.02
CA GLN A 164 2.51 36.54 14.93
C GLN A 164 3.06 35.26 14.34
N VAL A 165 4.32 35.26 13.95
CA VAL A 165 5.00 34.00 13.58
C VAL A 165 5.35 33.26 14.87
N SER A 166 4.39 32.52 15.39
CA SER A 166 4.68 31.50 16.41
C SER A 166 5.53 30.41 15.73
N GLY A 167 6.60 29.96 16.41
CA GLY A 167 7.59 29.00 15.89
C GLY A 167 7.04 27.62 15.47
N ASN A 168 5.71 27.49 15.31
CA ASN A 168 5.00 26.25 14.98
C ASN A 168 4.43 26.22 13.54
N THR A 169 4.89 27.12 12.66
CA THR A 169 4.43 27.15 11.26
C THR A 169 4.78 25.89 10.47
N GLY A 170 5.86 25.18 10.84
CA GLY A 170 6.19 23.87 10.29
C GLY A 170 5.13 22.81 10.59
N GLY A 171 4.51 22.85 11.77
CA GLY A 171 3.43 21.93 12.16
C GLY A 171 2.16 22.09 11.32
N ALA A 172 1.80 23.33 10.95
CA ALA A 172 0.59 23.57 10.15
C ALA A 172 0.69 22.99 8.73
N MET A 173 1.87 23.00 8.11
CA MET A 173 2.08 22.43 6.78
C MET A 173 2.02 20.89 6.75
N THR A 174 2.28 20.21 7.87
CA THR A 174 2.30 18.75 7.95
C THR A 174 0.94 18.15 8.35
N LEU A 175 -0.05 18.97 8.73
CA LEU A 175 -1.37 18.48 9.17
C LEU A 175 -2.09 17.68 8.08
N GLY A 176 -2.14 18.18 6.85
CA GLY A 176 -2.79 17.49 5.75
C GLY A 176 -2.14 16.13 5.42
N PRO A 177 -0.82 16.06 5.19
CA PRO A 177 -0.11 14.79 4.96
C PRO A 177 -0.27 13.81 6.12
N SER A 178 -0.16 14.24 7.37
CA SER A 178 -0.27 13.35 8.54
C SER A 178 -1.69 12.79 8.73
N VAL A 179 -2.73 13.59 8.49
CA VAL A 179 -4.13 13.12 8.51
C VAL A 179 -4.37 12.11 7.38
N ALA A 180 -3.92 12.41 6.17
CA ALA A 180 -4.03 11.51 5.02
C ALA A 180 -3.32 10.17 5.29
N GLN A 181 -2.13 10.21 5.85
CA GLN A 181 -1.38 9.00 6.21
C GLN A 181 -2.10 8.15 7.27
N ARG A 182 -2.61 8.79 8.34
CA ARG A 182 -3.39 8.08 9.38
C ARG A 182 -4.65 7.45 8.81
N MET A 183 -5.33 8.14 7.91
CA MET A 183 -6.52 7.61 7.23
C MET A 183 -6.17 6.38 6.39
N LEU A 184 -5.08 6.42 5.62
CA LEU A 184 -4.61 5.28 4.82
C LEU A 184 -4.24 4.08 5.69
N LEU A 185 -3.49 4.30 6.78
CA LEU A 185 -3.10 3.23 7.70
C LEU A 185 -4.31 2.62 8.42
N SER A 186 -5.28 3.45 8.82
CA SER A 186 -6.51 2.96 9.44
C SER A 186 -7.35 2.14 8.45
N TYR A 187 -7.47 2.62 7.21
CA TYR A 187 -8.16 1.92 6.16
C TYR A 187 -7.50 0.56 5.86
N GLN A 188 -6.17 0.54 5.70
CA GLN A 188 -5.43 -0.70 5.47
C GLN A 188 -5.64 -1.72 6.59
N ARG A 189 -5.57 -1.31 7.86
CA ARG A 189 -5.87 -2.21 8.99
C ARG A 189 -7.30 -2.78 8.91
N GLY A 190 -8.25 -1.97 8.52
CA GLY A 190 -9.65 -2.40 8.34
C GLY A 190 -9.80 -3.44 7.22
N GLU A 191 -9.10 -3.25 6.09
CA GLU A 191 -9.08 -4.20 4.97
C GLU A 191 -8.49 -5.54 5.39
N GLU A 192 -7.36 -5.54 6.11
CA GLU A 192 -6.71 -6.75 6.60
C GLU A 192 -7.62 -7.55 7.54
N GLN A 193 -8.24 -6.87 8.51
CA GLN A 193 -9.19 -7.52 9.41
C GLN A 193 -10.42 -8.06 8.68
N ALA A 194 -10.89 -7.39 7.64
CA ALA A 194 -12.01 -7.88 6.83
C ALA A 194 -11.62 -9.12 6.02
N ALA A 195 -10.42 -9.10 5.40
CA ALA A 195 -9.88 -10.24 4.67
C ALA A 195 -9.67 -11.46 5.57
N ASP A 196 -9.14 -11.26 6.80
CA ASP A 196 -9.02 -12.34 7.79
C ASP A 196 -10.37 -12.96 8.13
N ARG A 197 -11.38 -12.14 8.47
CA ARG A 197 -12.71 -12.63 8.78
C ARG A 197 -13.36 -13.35 7.60
N ALA A 198 -13.15 -12.85 6.38
CA ALA A 198 -13.64 -13.51 5.17
C ALA A 198 -12.95 -14.86 4.96
N GLY A 199 -11.62 -14.91 5.08
CA GLY A 199 -10.84 -16.13 4.98
C GLY A 199 -11.26 -17.20 5.99
N LEU A 200 -11.40 -16.82 7.26
CA LEU A 200 -11.91 -17.71 8.32
C LEU A 200 -13.31 -18.25 8.02
N ARG A 201 -14.20 -17.40 7.49
CA ARG A 201 -15.53 -17.81 7.05
C ARG A 201 -15.45 -18.81 5.89
N PHE A 202 -14.60 -18.58 4.89
CA PHE A 202 -14.45 -19.51 3.75
C PHE A 202 -13.88 -20.85 4.18
N LEU A 203 -12.91 -20.88 5.09
CA LEU A 203 -12.38 -22.12 5.68
C LEU A 203 -13.47 -22.89 6.43
N SER A 204 -14.29 -22.22 7.24
CA SER A 204 -15.41 -22.83 7.94
C SER A 204 -16.44 -23.40 6.96
N MET A 205 -16.83 -22.67 5.92
CA MET A 205 -17.77 -23.13 4.89
C MET A 205 -17.26 -24.35 4.10
N THR A 206 -15.94 -24.50 4.00
CA THR A 206 -15.29 -25.62 3.32
C THR A 206 -14.84 -26.73 4.27
N HIS A 207 -15.20 -26.62 5.55
CA HIS A 207 -14.83 -27.58 6.61
C HIS A 207 -13.31 -27.78 6.70
N GLN A 208 -12.54 -26.71 6.58
CA GLN A 208 -11.08 -26.71 6.68
C GLN A 208 -10.63 -26.03 7.96
N SER A 209 -9.43 -26.42 8.43
CA SER A 209 -8.83 -25.82 9.62
C SER A 209 -8.41 -24.37 9.34
N ALA A 210 -8.50 -23.54 10.36
CA ALA A 210 -7.92 -22.20 10.38
C ALA A 210 -6.58 -22.13 11.14
N ALA A 211 -6.02 -23.27 11.57
CA ALA A 211 -4.77 -23.31 12.32
C ALA A 211 -3.58 -22.72 11.53
N GLY A 212 -3.58 -22.90 10.21
CA GLY A 212 -2.54 -22.34 9.33
C GLY A 212 -2.44 -20.80 9.35
N PHE A 213 -3.49 -20.07 9.74
CA PHE A 213 -3.38 -18.64 10.01
C PHE A 213 -2.47 -18.37 11.21
N LEU A 214 -2.62 -19.14 12.28
CA LEU A 214 -1.87 -18.94 13.51
C LEU A 214 -0.40 -19.27 13.31
N THR A 215 -0.09 -20.40 12.67
CA THR A 215 1.31 -20.78 12.37
C THR A 215 2.00 -19.75 11.46
N THR A 216 1.26 -19.20 10.48
CA THR A 216 1.76 -18.13 9.61
C THR A 216 2.03 -16.86 10.43
N PHE A 217 1.14 -16.45 11.33
CA PHE A 217 1.30 -15.27 12.16
C PHE A 217 2.42 -15.42 13.19
N GLU A 218 2.57 -16.59 13.81
CA GLU A 218 3.67 -16.91 14.71
C GLU A 218 5.02 -16.77 14.02
N ARG A 219 5.17 -17.34 12.80
CA ARG A 219 6.37 -17.20 11.99
C ARG A 219 6.79 -15.75 11.82
N PHE A 220 5.85 -14.87 11.48
CA PHE A 220 6.15 -13.45 11.26
C PHE A 220 6.36 -12.67 12.54
N SER A 221 5.69 -13.03 13.63
CA SER A 221 5.91 -12.42 14.94
C SER A 221 7.32 -12.69 15.43
N ASP A 222 7.81 -13.91 15.28
CA ASP A 222 9.18 -14.30 15.63
C ASP A 222 10.21 -13.55 14.77
N GLN A 223 9.96 -13.45 13.46
CA GLN A 223 10.85 -12.71 12.57
C GLN A 223 10.92 -11.21 12.92
N GLN A 224 9.83 -10.58 13.33
CA GLN A 224 9.83 -9.17 13.75
C GLN A 224 10.70 -8.94 15.00
N LEU A 225 10.75 -9.89 15.91
CA LEU A 225 11.60 -9.81 17.10
C LEU A 225 13.10 -9.89 16.78
N PHE A 226 13.47 -10.69 15.77
CA PHE A 226 14.88 -10.95 15.43
C PHE A 226 15.43 -10.04 14.33
N LEU A 227 14.61 -9.54 13.41
CA LEU A 227 15.04 -8.79 12.21
C LEU A 227 14.59 -7.33 12.23
N ARG A 228 15.14 -6.53 13.17
CA ARG A 228 14.84 -5.08 13.25
C ARG A 228 15.27 -4.26 12.00
N SER A 229 16.08 -4.82 11.11
CA SER A 229 16.68 -4.10 9.98
C SER A 229 16.07 -4.40 8.61
N ARG A 230 15.29 -5.46 8.44
CA ARG A 230 14.60 -5.79 7.18
C ARG A 230 13.14 -6.07 7.45
N VAL A 231 12.27 -5.24 6.86
CA VAL A 231 10.83 -5.49 6.89
C VAL A 231 10.52 -6.59 5.87
N ASP A 232 9.91 -7.68 6.34
CA ASP A 232 9.49 -8.79 5.48
C ASP A 232 8.48 -8.30 4.42
N PRO A 233 8.58 -8.74 3.15
CA PRO A 233 7.65 -8.33 2.09
C PRO A 233 6.18 -8.65 2.40
N TYR A 234 5.89 -9.76 3.08
CA TYR A 234 4.54 -10.09 3.51
C TYR A 234 4.01 -9.07 4.52
N LEU A 235 4.81 -8.69 5.51
CA LEU A 235 4.44 -7.69 6.52
C LEU A 235 4.30 -6.27 5.94
N GLN A 236 4.96 -5.99 4.81
CA GLN A 236 4.78 -4.72 4.09
C GLN A 236 3.43 -4.66 3.38
N SER A 237 2.99 -5.78 2.78
CA SER A 237 1.69 -5.88 2.11
C SER A 237 0.54 -6.12 3.09
N HIS A 238 0.78 -6.90 4.15
CA HIS A 238 -0.20 -7.35 5.14
C HIS A 238 0.28 -7.08 6.58
N PRO A 239 0.25 -5.84 7.07
CA PRO A 239 0.77 -5.50 8.39
C PRO A 239 0.08 -6.28 9.51
N LEU A 240 0.88 -6.93 10.36
CA LEU A 240 0.41 -7.64 11.54
C LEU A 240 0.29 -6.67 12.72
N ALA A 241 -0.95 -6.30 13.05
CA ALA A 241 -1.25 -5.60 14.28
C ALA A 241 -1.65 -6.58 15.38
N PRO A 242 -1.34 -6.32 16.67
CA PRO A 242 -1.72 -7.20 17.78
C PRO A 242 -3.21 -7.54 17.82
N GLU A 243 -4.06 -6.57 17.50
CA GLU A 243 -5.51 -6.74 17.48
C GLU A 243 -5.95 -7.69 16.36
N ARG A 244 -5.21 -7.71 15.24
CA ARG A 244 -5.44 -8.64 14.12
C ARG A 244 -5.12 -10.06 14.55
N ILE A 245 -3.96 -10.28 15.18
CA ILE A 245 -3.52 -11.59 15.69
C ILE A 245 -4.54 -12.14 16.69
N ALA A 246 -4.91 -11.36 17.71
CA ALA A 246 -5.87 -11.76 18.72
C ALA A 246 -7.26 -12.05 18.14
N GLY A 247 -7.71 -11.25 17.16
CA GLY A 247 -8.99 -11.45 16.49
C GLY A 247 -9.03 -12.74 15.67
N VAL A 248 -7.99 -13.05 14.92
CA VAL A 248 -7.87 -14.29 14.14
C VAL A 248 -7.75 -15.49 15.07
N GLU A 249 -6.93 -15.43 16.11
CA GLU A 249 -6.76 -16.52 17.06
C GLU A 249 -8.08 -16.91 17.72
N ARG A 250 -8.82 -15.93 18.23
CA ARG A 250 -10.13 -16.18 18.84
C ARG A 250 -11.08 -16.87 17.86
N LEU A 251 -11.28 -16.29 16.67
CA LEU A 251 -12.22 -16.82 15.67
C LEU A 251 -11.78 -18.17 15.10
N ALA A 252 -10.48 -18.40 14.94
CA ALA A 252 -9.94 -19.68 14.48
C ALA A 252 -10.23 -20.79 15.50
N ARG A 253 -9.99 -20.53 16.80
CA ARG A 253 -10.21 -21.50 17.88
C ARG A 253 -11.71 -21.80 18.12
N GLU A 254 -12.60 -20.85 17.82
CA GLU A 254 -14.05 -21.04 17.86
C GLU A 254 -14.56 -21.95 16.72
N SER A 255 -13.77 -22.17 15.68
CA SER A 255 -14.17 -23.01 14.54
C SER A 255 -14.25 -24.50 14.95
N PRO A 256 -15.34 -25.20 14.63
CA PRO A 256 -15.45 -26.64 14.89
C PRO A 256 -14.42 -27.46 14.08
N TYR A 257 -13.78 -26.84 13.08
CA TYR A 257 -12.79 -27.47 12.21
C TYR A 257 -11.35 -27.12 12.59
N PHE A 258 -11.11 -26.38 13.68
CA PHE A 258 -9.79 -25.89 14.05
C PHE A 258 -8.72 -27.00 14.10
N ASN A 259 -9.05 -28.13 14.73
CA ASN A 259 -8.14 -29.27 14.88
C ASN A 259 -8.15 -30.25 13.69
N LYS A 260 -8.87 -29.93 12.63
CA LYS A 260 -8.95 -30.82 11.46
C LYS A 260 -7.62 -30.80 10.71
N LYS A 261 -7.05 -31.98 10.49
CA LYS A 261 -5.82 -32.14 9.72
C LYS A 261 -6.09 -32.22 8.23
N ASP A 262 -5.10 -31.84 7.44
CA ASP A 262 -5.13 -32.04 6.02
C ASP A 262 -5.19 -33.55 5.66
N PRO A 263 -5.85 -33.90 4.54
CA PRO A 263 -5.81 -35.27 4.04
C PRO A 263 -4.36 -35.72 3.77
N PRO A 264 -3.96 -36.95 4.18
CA PRO A 264 -2.58 -37.43 3.96
C PRO A 264 -2.11 -37.35 2.51
N ALA A 265 -3.01 -37.64 1.56
CA ALA A 265 -2.70 -37.52 0.12
C ALA A 265 -2.41 -36.07 -0.33
N LEU A 266 -3.02 -35.08 0.36
CA LEU A 266 -2.76 -33.67 0.08
C LEU A 266 -1.41 -33.23 0.66
N GLN A 267 -1.09 -33.72 1.87
CA GLN A 267 0.22 -33.49 2.49
C GLN A 267 1.33 -34.10 1.63
N GLN A 268 1.18 -35.34 1.20
CA GLN A 268 2.17 -36.03 0.35
C GLN A 268 2.47 -35.29 -0.97
N ARG A 269 1.48 -34.59 -1.53
CA ARG A 269 1.67 -33.76 -2.73
C ARG A 269 2.30 -32.41 -2.42
N HIS A 270 2.23 -31.98 -1.18
CA HIS A 270 2.82 -30.73 -0.72
C HIS A 270 4.32 -30.88 -0.46
N ASP A 271 4.73 -32.04 0.11
CA ASP A 271 6.10 -32.42 0.42
C ASP A 271 6.91 -32.67 -0.87
#